data_49b0414df30d0276df75c9cadd1e72a3
#
_entry.id   49b0414df30d0276df75c9cadd1e72a3
#
_cell.length_a   1.000
_cell.length_b   1.000
_cell.length_c   1.000
_cell.angle_alpha   90.00
_cell.angle_beta   90.00
_cell.angle_gamma   90.00
#
_symmetry.space_group_name_H-M   'P 1'
#
loop_
_entity.id
_entity.type
_entity.pdbx_description
1 polymer ?
#
loop_
_entity_poly.entity_id
_entity_poly.type
_entity_poly.pdbx_seq_one_letter_code
_entity_poly.pdbx_strand_id
1 'polypeptide(L)'
;MGFFGDPLYTPEYEVAGDEVAVFDTSKGKIRVRLDGTGAPIHVANFCELAEGGFYDDLKFHRYVPGFVIQGGCPNTREMSPSDVAAGGMGPDGRPGTGGPGYRIHEEFSSNPRNSHEDGALAMARSMDPNSAGSQFYFCLGPQHSLDSGYTVFGQTIEGMDVIGALRAGDVINSIRIEHSEA
;
A
#
# COMPACT_ATOMS: atom_id res chain seq x y z
N MET A 1 6.21 -1.74 7.09
CA MET A 1 5.85 -1.53 8.51
C MET A 1 7.06 -0.95 9.24
N GLY A 2 6.83 -0.08 10.21
CA GLY A 2 7.92 0.44 11.03
C GLY A 2 8.38 -0.57 12.05
N PHE A 3 9.65 -0.50 12.43
CA PHE A 3 10.19 -1.29 13.53
C PHE A 3 9.94 -0.57 14.85
N PHE A 4 9.96 -1.35 15.95
CA PHE A 4 9.99 -0.79 17.29
C PHE A 4 11.17 0.20 17.40
N GLY A 5 10.89 1.44 17.74
CA GLY A 5 11.88 2.51 17.83
C GLY A 5 12.03 3.36 16.56
N ASP A 6 11.38 3.02 15.44
CA ASP A 6 11.33 3.93 14.29
C ASP A 6 10.61 5.23 14.66
N PRO A 7 11.10 6.39 14.16
CA PRO A 7 10.46 7.66 14.47
C PRO A 7 9.08 7.79 13.82
N LEU A 8 8.18 8.49 14.50
CA LEU A 8 6.91 8.91 13.93
C LEU A 8 7.17 10.07 12.97
N TYR A 9 6.74 9.91 11.73
CA TYR A 9 7.02 10.87 10.65
C TYR A 9 5.72 11.54 10.19
N THR A 10 5.79 12.84 9.97
CA THR A 10 4.73 13.58 9.31
C THR A 10 5.20 13.93 7.89
N PRO A 11 4.56 13.37 6.85
CA PRO A 11 4.97 13.65 5.46
C PRO A 11 4.86 15.12 5.10
N GLU A 12 5.77 15.57 4.22
CA GLU A 12 5.83 16.96 3.76
C GLU A 12 5.03 17.20 2.48
N TYR A 13 4.63 16.14 1.78
CA TYR A 13 3.82 16.26 0.56
C TYR A 13 2.51 17.00 0.87
N GLU A 14 2.19 18.00 0.05
CA GLU A 14 0.94 18.75 0.17
C GLU A 14 -0.16 18.08 -0.65
N VAL A 15 -1.14 17.51 0.04
CA VAL A 15 -2.27 16.82 -0.59
C VAL A 15 -3.15 17.83 -1.32
N ALA A 16 -3.34 17.63 -2.63
CA ALA A 16 -4.19 18.50 -3.45
C ALA A 16 -5.67 18.08 -3.40
N GLY A 17 -5.95 16.80 -3.15
CA GLY A 17 -7.31 16.27 -3.09
C GLY A 17 -7.78 15.60 -4.38
N ASP A 18 -6.96 15.63 -5.43
CA ASP A 18 -7.27 15.08 -6.75
C ASP A 18 -6.31 13.95 -7.17
N GLU A 19 -5.49 13.48 -6.24
CA GLU A 19 -4.47 12.50 -6.56
C GLU A 19 -5.07 11.16 -6.99
N VAL A 20 -4.53 10.61 -8.08
CA VAL A 20 -4.80 9.25 -8.56
C VAL A 20 -3.47 8.53 -8.63
N ALA A 21 -3.37 7.40 -7.93
CA ALA A 21 -2.20 6.54 -8.02
C ALA A 21 -2.35 5.58 -9.20
N VAL A 22 -1.35 5.52 -10.07
CA VAL A 22 -1.30 4.60 -11.20
C VAL A 22 -0.24 3.55 -10.92
N PHE A 23 -0.69 2.32 -10.68
CA PHE A 23 0.18 1.17 -10.48
C PHE A 23 0.42 0.51 -11.83
N ASP A 24 1.68 0.43 -12.23
CA ASP A 24 2.10 -0.37 -13.38
C ASP A 24 2.65 -1.69 -12.85
N THR A 25 1.93 -2.78 -13.11
CA THR A 25 2.29 -4.10 -12.56
C THR A 25 2.50 -5.12 -13.66
N SER A 26 3.09 -6.26 -13.29
CA SER A 26 3.28 -7.38 -14.22
C SER A 26 1.96 -7.98 -14.73
N LYS A 27 0.82 -7.65 -14.14
CA LYS A 27 -0.50 -8.08 -14.59
C LYS A 27 -1.29 -6.98 -15.29
N GLY A 28 -0.80 -5.74 -15.31
CA GLY A 28 -1.45 -4.60 -15.93
C GLY A 28 -1.50 -3.39 -15.04
N LYS A 29 -2.26 -2.39 -15.47
CA LYS A 29 -2.38 -1.11 -14.74
C LYS A 29 -3.59 -1.08 -13.83
N ILE A 30 -3.41 -0.43 -12.68
CA ILE A 30 -4.47 -0.19 -11.70
C ILE A 30 -4.47 1.30 -11.42
N ARG A 31 -5.65 1.92 -11.41
CA ARG A 31 -5.82 3.32 -11.05
C ARG A 31 -6.64 3.41 -9.77
N VAL A 32 -6.12 4.16 -8.82
CA VAL A 32 -6.71 4.30 -7.48
C VAL A 32 -6.90 5.78 -7.17
N ARG A 33 -8.13 6.18 -6.85
CA ARG A 33 -8.40 7.52 -6.33
C ARG A 33 -7.98 7.55 -4.87
N LEU A 34 -7.06 8.45 -4.52
CA LEU A 34 -6.59 8.61 -3.15
C LEU A 34 -7.53 9.54 -2.36
N ASP A 35 -7.79 9.18 -1.11
CA ASP A 35 -8.71 9.92 -0.23
C ASP A 35 -7.95 10.91 0.65
N GLY A 36 -7.57 12.04 0.06
CA GLY A 36 -6.83 13.08 0.76
C GLY A 36 -7.64 13.82 1.84
N THR A 37 -8.97 13.70 1.81
CA THR A 37 -9.83 14.28 2.86
C THR A 37 -9.91 13.37 4.09
N GLY A 38 -10.10 12.07 3.87
CA GLY A 38 -10.27 11.11 4.96
C GLY A 38 -8.95 10.66 5.58
N ALA A 39 -7.89 10.56 4.77
CA ALA A 39 -6.58 10.05 5.21
C ALA A 39 -5.42 10.89 4.68
N PRO A 40 -5.34 12.18 5.04
CA PRO A 40 -4.34 13.08 4.47
C PRO A 40 -2.89 12.65 4.76
N ILE A 41 -2.60 12.12 5.93
CA ILE A 41 -1.25 11.67 6.29
C ILE A 41 -0.86 10.46 5.43
N HIS A 42 -1.74 9.49 5.28
CA HIS A 42 -1.49 8.28 4.47
C HIS A 42 -1.35 8.64 3.00
N VAL A 43 -2.17 9.54 2.47
CA VAL A 43 -2.07 9.98 1.08
C VAL A 43 -0.76 10.73 0.86
N ALA A 44 -0.40 11.67 1.74
CA ALA A 44 0.86 12.40 1.64
C ALA A 44 2.08 11.45 1.68
N ASN A 45 2.07 10.49 2.60
CA ASN A 45 3.12 9.49 2.72
C ASN A 45 3.25 8.65 1.45
N PHE A 46 2.14 8.15 0.95
CA PHE A 46 2.12 7.31 -0.25
C PHE A 46 2.63 8.10 -1.47
N CYS A 47 2.20 9.33 -1.63
CA CYS A 47 2.65 10.20 -2.73
C CYS A 47 4.15 10.48 -2.65
N GLU A 48 4.69 10.78 -1.46
CA GLU A 48 6.14 10.98 -1.28
C GLU A 48 6.92 9.74 -1.70
N LEU A 49 6.51 8.57 -1.22
CA LEU A 49 7.18 7.31 -1.53
C LEU A 49 7.10 6.99 -3.03
N ALA A 50 5.91 7.15 -3.62
CA ALA A 50 5.71 6.87 -5.04
C ALA A 50 6.54 7.81 -5.93
N GLU A 51 6.52 9.10 -5.67
CA GLU A 51 7.26 10.10 -6.45
C GLU A 51 8.78 9.92 -6.30
N GLY A 52 9.23 9.43 -5.15
CA GLY A 52 10.65 9.10 -4.90
C GLY A 52 11.10 7.77 -5.50
N GLY A 53 10.22 7.02 -6.16
CA GLY A 53 10.56 5.72 -6.74
C GLY A 53 10.69 4.59 -5.72
N PHE A 54 10.22 4.77 -4.50
CA PHE A 54 10.37 3.78 -3.43
C PHE A 54 9.75 2.43 -3.79
N TYR A 55 8.63 2.45 -4.50
CA TYR A 55 7.89 1.23 -4.84
C TYR A 55 8.40 0.52 -6.11
N ASP A 56 9.31 1.13 -6.85
CA ASP A 56 9.83 0.56 -8.09
C ASP A 56 10.50 -0.80 -7.82
N ASP A 57 10.15 -1.80 -8.61
CA ASP A 57 10.68 -3.16 -8.55
C ASP A 57 10.35 -3.94 -7.27
N LEU A 58 9.44 -3.46 -6.43
CA LEU A 58 8.93 -4.24 -5.32
C LEU A 58 7.95 -5.31 -5.82
N LYS A 59 7.84 -6.41 -5.09
CA LYS A 59 6.94 -7.52 -5.42
C LYS A 59 5.86 -7.65 -4.35
N PHE A 60 4.66 -8.02 -4.78
CA PHE A 60 3.64 -8.43 -3.82
C PHE A 60 4.11 -9.69 -3.12
N HIS A 61 4.07 -9.71 -1.80
CA HIS A 61 4.63 -10.81 -1.02
C HIS A 61 3.58 -11.65 -0.29
N ARG A 62 2.34 -11.16 -0.19
CA ARG A 62 1.27 -11.87 0.53
C ARG A 62 -0.01 -11.85 -0.26
N TYR A 63 -0.51 -13.04 -0.60
CA TYR A 63 -1.80 -13.22 -1.26
C TYR A 63 -2.66 -14.15 -0.41
N VAL A 64 -3.81 -13.66 0.04
CA VAL A 64 -4.80 -14.46 0.76
C VAL A 64 -6.10 -14.43 -0.04
N PRO A 65 -6.45 -15.52 -0.73
CA PRO A 65 -7.64 -15.57 -1.59
C PRO A 65 -8.90 -15.11 -0.86
N GLY A 66 -9.68 -14.25 -1.50
CA GLY A 66 -10.92 -13.72 -0.94
C GLY A 66 -10.72 -12.76 0.22
N PHE A 67 -9.48 -12.34 0.50
CA PHE A 67 -9.16 -11.42 1.59
C PHE A 67 -8.36 -10.22 1.08
N VAL A 68 -7.03 -10.35 0.92
CA VAL A 68 -6.17 -9.24 0.51
C VAL A 68 -5.02 -9.71 -0.37
N ILE A 69 -4.46 -8.78 -1.13
CA ILE A 69 -3.15 -8.88 -1.79
C ILE A 69 -2.28 -7.73 -1.30
N GLN A 70 -1.12 -8.04 -0.73
CA GLN A 70 -0.27 -7.09 0.00
C GLN A 70 1.11 -6.96 -0.62
N GLY A 71 1.61 -5.74 -0.69
CA GLY A 71 2.94 -5.41 -1.20
C GLY A 71 3.52 -4.18 -0.50
N GLY A 72 4.58 -3.63 -1.10
CA GLY A 72 5.20 -2.40 -0.60
C GLY A 72 6.32 -2.62 0.42
N CYS A 73 6.77 -3.86 0.60
CA CYS A 73 7.91 -4.14 1.46
C CYS A 73 9.22 -4.00 0.68
N PRO A 74 10.14 -3.10 1.09
CA PRO A 74 11.40 -2.88 0.37
C PRO A 74 12.32 -4.11 0.36
N ASN A 75 12.13 -5.06 1.26
CA ASN A 75 12.93 -6.29 1.32
C ASN A 75 12.75 -7.15 0.07
N THR A 76 11.71 -6.91 -0.73
CA THR A 76 11.46 -7.65 -1.97
C THR A 76 12.20 -7.09 -3.18
N ARG A 77 12.83 -5.90 -3.07
CA ARG A 77 13.42 -5.21 -4.21
C ARG A 77 14.47 -6.05 -4.93
N GLU A 78 15.39 -6.62 -4.18
CA GLU A 78 16.51 -7.41 -4.71
C GLU A 78 16.19 -8.91 -4.82
N MET A 79 14.93 -9.29 -4.69
CA MET A 79 14.47 -10.67 -4.84
C MET A 79 13.89 -10.90 -6.23
N SER A 80 14.08 -12.12 -6.76
CA SER A 80 13.37 -12.51 -7.98
C SER A 80 11.87 -12.72 -7.70
N PRO A 81 11.00 -12.55 -8.71
CA PRO A 81 9.58 -12.86 -8.55
C PRO A 81 9.31 -14.28 -8.04
N SER A 82 10.07 -15.29 -8.54
CA SER A 82 9.90 -16.66 -8.13
C SER A 82 10.31 -16.89 -6.66
N ASP A 83 11.34 -16.21 -6.18
CA ASP A 83 11.77 -16.33 -4.78
C ASP A 83 10.73 -15.71 -3.83
N VAL A 84 10.14 -14.59 -4.20
CA VAL A 84 9.05 -13.99 -3.43
C VAL A 84 7.84 -14.92 -3.41
N ALA A 85 7.46 -15.45 -4.57
CA ALA A 85 6.33 -16.38 -4.69
C ALA A 85 6.52 -17.64 -3.86
N ALA A 86 7.77 -18.09 -3.74
CA ALA A 86 8.11 -19.29 -2.94
C ALA A 86 8.23 -19.01 -1.43
N GLY A 87 8.08 -17.76 -1.00
CA GLY A 87 8.22 -17.38 0.40
C GLY A 87 9.67 -17.34 0.89
N GLY A 88 10.61 -17.09 -0.03
CA GLY A 88 12.04 -17.04 0.30
C GLY A 88 12.45 -15.84 1.13
N MET A 89 13.67 -15.91 1.67
CA MET A 89 14.30 -14.81 2.40
C MET A 89 15.11 -13.96 1.40
N GLY A 90 14.94 -12.65 1.46
CA GLY A 90 15.72 -11.72 0.65
C GLY A 90 17.03 -11.31 1.31
N PRO A 91 17.97 -10.68 0.55
CA PRO A 91 19.23 -10.20 1.11
C PRO A 91 19.04 -9.10 2.17
N ASP A 92 17.93 -8.35 2.07
CA ASP A 92 17.62 -7.26 3.00
C ASP A 92 16.69 -7.68 4.14
N GLY A 93 16.30 -8.95 4.19
CA GLY A 93 15.45 -9.51 5.23
C GLY A 93 14.23 -10.23 4.69
N ARG A 94 13.38 -10.69 5.61
CA ARG A 94 12.16 -11.41 5.27
C ARG A 94 11.14 -10.46 4.64
N PRO A 95 10.49 -10.83 3.52
CA PRO A 95 9.36 -10.08 2.99
C PRO A 95 8.26 -9.89 4.05
N GLY A 96 7.75 -8.67 4.15
CA GLY A 96 6.74 -8.30 5.13
C GLY A 96 7.29 -7.64 6.40
N THR A 97 8.61 -7.63 6.60
CA THR A 97 9.21 -7.03 7.81
C THR A 97 9.85 -5.67 7.58
N GLY A 98 9.96 -5.21 6.33
CA GLY A 98 10.62 -3.96 5.99
C GLY A 98 9.67 -2.78 5.89
N GLY A 99 10.26 -1.59 5.92
CA GLY A 99 9.55 -0.33 5.79
C GLY A 99 10.48 0.80 5.37
N PRO A 100 9.98 2.04 5.38
CA PRO A 100 10.75 3.20 4.91
C PRO A 100 11.71 3.79 5.95
N GLY A 101 11.84 3.17 7.12
CA GLY A 101 12.68 3.68 8.21
C GLY A 101 11.97 4.64 9.14
N TYR A 102 10.66 4.76 9.02
CA TYR A 102 9.79 5.56 9.89
C TYR A 102 8.40 4.93 9.95
N ARG A 103 7.54 5.48 10.79
CA ARG A 103 6.14 5.11 10.90
C ARG A 103 5.26 6.35 10.87
N ILE A 104 3.98 6.18 10.56
CA ILE A 104 3.03 7.29 10.48
C ILE A 104 1.83 7.08 11.41
N HIS A 105 1.19 8.18 11.79
CA HIS A 105 0.01 8.16 12.65
C HIS A 105 -1.18 7.53 11.92
N GLU A 106 -1.94 6.70 12.62
CA GLU A 106 -3.16 6.09 12.08
C GLU A 106 -4.24 7.14 11.78
N GLU A 107 -5.11 6.82 10.84
CA GLU A 107 -6.23 7.69 10.46
C GLU A 107 -7.56 6.91 10.37
N PHE A 108 -7.60 5.66 10.82
CA PHE A 108 -8.86 4.90 10.81
C PHE A 108 -9.84 5.43 11.86
N SER A 109 -9.37 6.01 12.96
CA SER A 109 -10.22 6.56 14.01
C SER A 109 -10.76 7.94 13.69
N SER A 110 -10.03 8.72 12.87
CA SER A 110 -10.42 10.10 12.51
C SER A 110 -11.27 10.18 11.24
N ASN A 111 -11.25 9.15 10.39
CA ASN A 111 -12.01 9.14 9.14
C ASN A 111 -13.38 8.48 9.35
N PRO A 112 -14.49 9.25 9.31
CA PRO A 112 -15.83 8.66 9.53
C PRO A 112 -16.27 7.73 8.39
N ARG A 113 -15.56 7.73 7.26
CA ARG A 113 -15.85 6.89 6.09
C ARG A 113 -14.78 5.85 5.84
N ASN A 114 -14.05 5.46 6.88
CA ASN A 114 -13.01 4.44 6.78
C ASN A 114 -13.66 3.07 6.56
N SER A 115 -13.73 2.65 5.31
CA SER A 115 -14.47 1.46 4.88
C SER A 115 -13.66 0.65 3.88
N HIS A 116 -13.49 -0.65 4.17
CA HIS A 116 -12.79 -1.61 3.32
C HIS A 116 -13.77 -2.21 2.31
N GLU A 117 -14.05 -1.43 1.27
CA GLU A 117 -14.84 -1.91 0.14
C GLU A 117 -14.01 -2.81 -0.78
N ASP A 118 -14.66 -3.48 -1.73
CA ASP A 118 -13.94 -4.24 -2.76
C ASP A 118 -13.02 -3.30 -3.55
N GLY A 119 -11.73 -3.66 -3.65
CA GLY A 119 -10.73 -2.83 -4.31
C GLY A 119 -10.23 -1.64 -3.49
N ALA A 120 -10.57 -1.56 -2.21
CA ALA A 120 -10.01 -0.53 -1.33
C ALA A 120 -8.50 -0.71 -1.18
N LEU A 121 -7.79 0.41 -1.13
CA LEU A 121 -6.35 0.47 -0.84
C LEU A 121 -6.18 0.93 0.60
N ALA A 122 -5.51 0.12 1.39
CA ALA A 122 -5.31 0.38 2.82
C ALA A 122 -3.87 0.08 3.23
N MET A 123 -3.46 0.61 4.38
CA MET A 123 -2.08 0.47 4.85
C MET A 123 -1.96 -0.64 5.88
N ALA A 124 -1.03 -1.56 5.61
CA ALA A 124 -0.66 -2.60 6.56
C ALA A 124 0.13 -2.01 7.74
N ARG A 125 0.07 -2.67 8.87
CA ARG A 125 0.77 -2.26 10.09
C ARG A 125 1.07 -3.47 10.98
N SER A 126 1.94 -3.27 11.96
CA SER A 126 2.15 -4.22 13.04
C SER A 126 1.14 -4.00 14.18
N MET A 127 1.42 -4.51 15.37
CA MET A 127 0.47 -4.41 16.49
C MET A 127 0.23 -2.98 16.99
N ASP A 128 1.24 -2.10 16.90
CA ASP A 128 1.06 -0.70 17.23
C ASP A 128 0.19 -0.02 16.16
N PRO A 129 -0.92 0.63 16.53
CA PRO A 129 -1.77 1.33 15.55
C PRO A 129 -1.03 2.38 14.72
N ASN A 130 0.05 2.94 15.24
CA ASN A 130 0.87 3.96 14.56
C ASN A 130 2.16 3.37 13.98
N SER A 131 2.13 2.12 13.52
CA SER A 131 3.30 1.43 12.97
C SER A 131 3.30 1.29 11.45
N ALA A 132 2.32 1.85 10.76
CA ALA A 132 2.28 1.83 9.30
C ALA A 132 3.46 2.60 8.71
N GLY A 133 3.95 2.16 7.56
CA GLY A 133 5.05 2.81 6.86
C GLY A 133 4.87 2.79 5.35
N SER A 134 5.21 1.69 4.69
CA SER A 134 5.13 1.59 3.23
C SER A 134 4.27 0.44 2.73
N GLN A 135 4.04 -0.60 3.52
CA GLN A 135 3.29 -1.77 3.06
C GLN A 135 1.81 -1.48 2.99
N PHE A 136 1.20 -1.86 1.88
CA PHE A 136 -0.21 -1.64 1.59
C PHE A 136 -0.86 -2.93 1.11
N TYR A 137 -2.18 -2.96 1.10
CA TYR A 137 -2.94 -4.07 0.52
C TYR A 137 -4.16 -3.56 -0.24
N PHE A 138 -4.56 -4.34 -1.25
CA PHE A 138 -5.87 -4.20 -1.89
C PHE A 138 -6.82 -5.24 -1.31
N CYS A 139 -8.06 -4.83 -1.07
CA CYS A 139 -9.12 -5.75 -0.62
C CYS A 139 -9.64 -6.57 -1.79
N LEU A 140 -9.70 -7.88 -1.59
CA LEU A 140 -10.30 -8.84 -2.51
C LEU A 140 -11.72 -9.13 -2.02
N GLY A 141 -12.67 -8.31 -2.46
CA GLY A 141 -14.01 -8.25 -1.89
C GLY A 141 -14.07 -7.32 -0.67
N PRO A 142 -15.27 -7.01 -0.16
CA PRO A 142 -15.42 -6.20 1.04
C PRO A 142 -14.81 -6.88 2.27
N GLN A 143 -14.07 -6.10 3.09
CA GLN A 143 -13.39 -6.60 4.28
C GLN A 143 -13.69 -5.69 5.48
N HIS A 144 -14.95 -5.54 5.84
CA HIS A 144 -15.40 -4.59 6.86
C HIS A 144 -14.92 -4.92 8.28
N SER A 145 -14.46 -6.15 8.52
CA SER A 145 -13.83 -6.49 9.80
C SER A 145 -12.55 -5.68 10.08
N LEU A 146 -11.96 -5.08 9.05
CA LEU A 146 -10.74 -4.28 9.16
C LEU A 146 -11.01 -2.78 9.38
N ASP A 147 -12.27 -2.33 9.28
CA ASP A 147 -12.62 -0.90 9.24
C ASP A 147 -12.19 -0.14 10.49
N SER A 148 -12.23 -0.76 11.65
CA SER A 148 -11.91 -0.11 12.91
C SER A 148 -10.44 -0.24 13.33
N GLY A 149 -9.60 -0.82 12.49
CA GLY A 149 -8.21 -1.09 12.87
C GLY A 149 -7.15 -0.76 11.85
N TYR A 150 -7.53 -0.45 10.60
CA TYR A 150 -6.58 -0.18 9.51
C TYR A 150 -7.09 0.99 8.68
N THR A 151 -6.16 1.87 8.27
CA THR A 151 -6.51 3.06 7.52
C THR A 151 -6.69 2.75 6.04
N VAL A 152 -7.89 3.00 5.52
CA VAL A 152 -8.17 3.03 4.08
C VAL A 152 -7.80 4.42 3.56
N PHE A 153 -7.01 4.47 2.49
CA PHE A 153 -6.59 5.75 1.92
C PHE A 153 -6.83 5.87 0.41
N GLY A 154 -7.48 4.89 -0.19
CA GLY A 154 -7.82 4.95 -1.61
C GLY A 154 -8.87 3.94 -2.01
N GLN A 155 -9.47 4.17 -3.19
CA GLN A 155 -10.43 3.26 -3.80
C GLN A 155 -10.07 3.07 -5.27
N THR A 156 -9.99 1.83 -5.71
CA THR A 156 -9.70 1.50 -7.10
C THR A 156 -10.84 1.97 -8.01
N ILE A 157 -10.47 2.67 -9.08
CA ILE A 157 -11.40 3.18 -10.09
C ILE A 157 -11.26 2.47 -11.43
N GLU A 158 -10.07 1.88 -11.72
CA GLU A 158 -9.81 1.07 -12.91
C GLU A 158 -8.84 -0.05 -12.56
N GLY A 159 -9.04 -1.24 -13.15
CA GLY A 159 -8.11 -2.35 -12.98
C GLY A 159 -8.51 -3.36 -11.91
N MET A 160 -9.80 -3.46 -11.57
CA MET A 160 -10.28 -4.49 -10.64
C MET A 160 -9.96 -5.91 -11.12
N ASP A 161 -9.99 -6.13 -12.42
CA ASP A 161 -9.59 -7.41 -13.03
C ASP A 161 -8.09 -7.69 -12.85
N VAL A 162 -7.27 -6.64 -12.93
CA VAL A 162 -5.82 -6.75 -12.66
C VAL A 162 -5.58 -7.15 -11.20
N ILE A 163 -6.26 -6.48 -10.26
CA ILE A 163 -6.15 -6.81 -8.83
C ILE A 163 -6.51 -8.28 -8.59
N GLY A 164 -7.58 -8.75 -9.21
CA GLY A 164 -8.01 -10.15 -9.09
C GLY A 164 -7.00 -11.15 -9.66
N ALA A 165 -6.15 -10.72 -10.59
CA ALA A 165 -5.12 -11.55 -11.21
C ALA A 165 -3.77 -11.50 -10.46
N LEU A 166 -3.56 -10.55 -9.56
CA LEU A 166 -2.31 -10.44 -8.80
C LEU A 166 -2.08 -11.63 -7.89
N ARG A 167 -0.83 -12.07 -7.83
CA ARG A 167 -0.38 -13.18 -6.95
C ARG A 167 0.95 -12.80 -6.32
N ALA A 168 1.34 -13.52 -5.27
CA ALA A 168 2.66 -13.36 -4.69
C ALA A 168 3.75 -13.54 -5.76
N GLY A 169 4.71 -12.61 -5.81
CA GLY A 169 5.75 -12.56 -6.83
C GLY A 169 5.45 -11.61 -7.97
N ASP A 170 4.21 -11.16 -8.16
CA ASP A 170 3.92 -10.13 -9.17
C ASP A 170 4.67 -8.84 -8.84
N VAL A 171 5.13 -8.15 -9.89
CA VAL A 171 6.05 -7.02 -9.79
C VAL A 171 5.29 -5.71 -9.91
N ILE A 172 5.66 -4.75 -9.08
CA ILE A 172 5.30 -3.34 -9.25
C ILE A 172 6.43 -2.70 -10.05
N ASN A 173 6.18 -2.40 -11.33
CA ASN A 173 7.18 -1.73 -12.16
C ASN A 173 7.36 -0.29 -11.71
N SER A 174 6.25 0.39 -11.44
CA SER A 174 6.25 1.75 -10.91
C SER A 174 4.89 2.09 -10.31
N ILE A 175 4.88 3.10 -9.42
CA ILE A 175 3.66 3.79 -8.99
C ILE A 175 3.87 5.27 -9.26
N ARG A 176 2.96 5.87 -10.03
CA ARG A 176 3.00 7.28 -10.38
C ARG A 176 1.76 7.97 -9.83
N ILE A 177 1.90 9.25 -9.49
CA ILE A 177 0.79 10.06 -9.01
C ILE A 177 0.38 11.01 -10.14
N GLU A 178 -0.89 10.90 -10.52
CA GLU A 178 -1.53 11.81 -11.48
C GLU A 178 -2.54 12.68 -10.74
N HIS A 179 -2.85 13.83 -11.32
CA HIS A 179 -3.89 14.72 -10.83
C HIS A 179 -5.08 14.63 -11.77
N SER A 180 -6.22 14.22 -11.24
CA SER A 180 -7.43 14.05 -12.03
C SER A 180 -8.26 15.34 -11.97
N GLU A 181 -8.69 15.80 -13.14
CA GLU A 181 -9.75 16.81 -13.19
C GLU A 181 -11.05 16.15 -12.75
N ALA A 182 -11.53 16.57 -11.60
CA ALA A 182 -12.72 15.99 -10.98
C ALA A 182 -13.98 16.19 -11.84
#